data_5484e14a9685b361bee5b156b2b5687a
#
_entry.id   5484e14a9685b361bee5b156b2b5687a
#
_cell.length_a   1.000
_cell.length_b   1.000
_cell.length_c   1.000
_cell.angle_alpha   90.00
_cell.angle_beta   90.00
_cell.angle_gamma   90.00
#
_symmetry.space_group_name_H-M   'P 1'
#
loop_
_entity.id
_entity.type
_entity.pdbx_description
1 polymer ?
#
loop_
_entity_poly.entity_id
_entity_poly.type
_entity_poly.pdbx_seq_one_letter_code
_entity_poly.pdbx_strand_id
1 'polypeptide(L)'
;MKFLPKPKEVKLLTGEHALCYDGRIVLDGRLLGNGDTYAKVLQKGIKKETGMQYDIGYGVPGRKETGAIVLELDETRKSQQYVLQVTEEEIRIQGGDGAGVLYGVQTLCQMMHEYGALLPAVRIEDEPDLPVRGYYLDETRGRVLTLSYLKQVADRMAYYKLNQLQLYVEHTYLFSGLSEMWRDETPLTAEEIRELDAYC
;
A
#
# COMPACT_ATOMS: atom_id res chain seq x y z
N MET A 1 -6.94 6.55 17.81
CA MET A 1 -6.38 6.00 16.57
C MET A 1 -6.01 4.55 16.75
N LYS A 2 -6.55 3.69 15.91
CA LYS A 2 -6.25 2.26 15.90
C LYS A 2 -5.50 1.93 14.62
N PHE A 3 -4.27 1.46 14.75
CA PHE A 3 -3.44 1.06 13.60
C PHE A 3 -3.05 -0.40 13.70
N LEU A 4 -2.96 -1.07 12.55
CA LEU A 4 -2.44 -2.43 12.46
C LEU A 4 -1.52 -2.54 11.21
N PRO A 5 -0.20 -2.79 11.39
CA PRO A 5 0.50 -2.82 12.67
C PRO A 5 0.51 -1.46 13.38
N LYS A 6 0.74 -1.49 14.70
CA LYS A 6 0.85 -0.25 15.49
C LYS A 6 2.17 0.46 15.14
N PRO A 7 2.14 1.75 14.74
CA PRO A 7 3.35 2.52 14.48
C PRO A 7 4.21 2.70 15.74
N LYS A 8 5.52 2.86 15.55
CA LYS A 8 6.47 3.07 16.65
C LYS A 8 6.24 4.38 17.40
N GLU A 9 5.95 5.45 16.67
CA GLU A 9 5.69 6.76 17.26
C GLU A 9 4.45 7.41 16.66
N VAL A 10 3.55 7.89 17.53
CA VAL A 10 2.37 8.66 17.15
C VAL A 10 2.28 9.88 18.06
N LYS A 11 2.48 11.07 17.48
CA LYS A 11 2.41 12.35 18.19
C LYS A 11 1.22 13.16 17.67
N LEU A 12 0.22 13.34 18.51
CA LEU A 12 -0.90 14.23 18.21
C LEU A 12 -0.42 15.68 18.12
N LEU A 13 -0.92 16.39 17.13
CA LEU A 13 -0.73 17.82 16.95
C LEU A 13 -2.06 18.55 17.21
N THR A 14 -2.01 19.87 17.26
CA THR A 14 -3.23 20.69 17.40
C THR A 14 -3.88 20.87 16.04
N GLY A 15 -5.22 20.81 15.99
CA GLY A 15 -6.02 21.01 14.78
C GLY A 15 -6.43 19.72 14.08
N GLU A 16 -7.08 19.88 12.95
CA GLU A 16 -7.62 18.82 12.10
C GLU A 16 -7.43 19.19 10.63
N HIS A 17 -7.32 18.21 9.77
CA HIS A 17 -7.25 18.37 8.31
C HIS A 17 -8.55 17.89 7.69
N ALA A 18 -9.27 18.80 7.05
CA ALA A 18 -10.43 18.45 6.24
C ALA A 18 -9.98 18.14 4.80
N LEU A 19 -10.22 16.91 4.33
CA LEU A 19 -9.96 16.53 2.94
C LEU A 19 -10.86 17.38 2.01
N CYS A 20 -10.26 18.06 1.04
CA CYS A 20 -10.96 18.86 0.06
C CYS A 20 -11.60 17.99 -1.02
N TYR A 21 -12.79 18.37 -1.52
CA TYR A 21 -13.48 17.61 -2.56
C TYR A 21 -12.69 17.56 -3.88
N ASP A 22 -11.99 18.63 -4.20
CA ASP A 22 -11.13 18.82 -5.39
C ASP A 22 -9.63 18.68 -5.08
N GLY A 23 -9.31 17.89 -4.06
CA GLY A 23 -7.94 17.67 -3.64
C GLY A 23 -7.11 16.90 -4.68
N ARG A 24 -5.80 16.94 -4.51
CA ARG A 24 -4.86 16.25 -5.40
C ARG A 24 -3.79 15.49 -4.63
N ILE A 25 -3.29 14.44 -5.25
CA ILE A 25 -2.10 13.69 -4.81
C ILE A 25 -0.92 14.20 -5.62
N VAL A 26 0.11 14.67 -4.94
CA VAL A 26 1.33 15.21 -5.57
C VAL A 26 2.50 14.27 -5.32
N LEU A 27 3.09 13.79 -6.41
CA LEU A 27 4.23 12.88 -6.39
C LEU A 27 5.55 13.63 -6.59
N ASP A 28 6.55 13.28 -5.78
CA ASP A 28 7.94 13.58 -6.08
C ASP A 28 8.37 12.88 -7.38
N GLY A 29 8.98 13.60 -8.31
CA GLY A 29 9.45 13.06 -9.58
C GLY A 29 10.46 11.91 -9.46
N ARG A 30 11.12 11.76 -8.30
CA ARG A 30 12.02 10.61 -8.03
C ARG A 30 11.26 9.29 -7.81
N LEU A 31 9.95 9.34 -7.59
CA LEU A 31 9.05 8.18 -7.48
C LEU A 31 8.55 7.68 -8.85
N LEU A 32 9.09 8.19 -9.98
CA LEU A 32 8.68 7.78 -11.33
C LEU A 32 8.67 6.26 -11.50
N GLY A 33 7.61 5.75 -12.12
CA GLY A 33 7.35 4.33 -12.31
C GLY A 33 6.47 3.75 -11.19
N ASN A 34 7.05 3.40 -10.05
CA ASN A 34 6.29 2.80 -8.95
C ASN A 34 5.44 3.82 -8.18
N GLY A 35 5.79 5.12 -8.22
CA GLY A 35 5.04 6.18 -7.54
C GLY A 35 3.59 6.30 -8.00
N ASP A 36 3.34 6.08 -9.29
CA ASP A 36 1.98 6.07 -9.83
C ASP A 36 1.13 4.97 -9.18
N THR A 37 1.72 3.82 -8.87
CA THR A 37 1.04 2.72 -8.16
C THR A 37 0.68 3.15 -6.74
N TYR A 38 1.59 3.78 -6.00
CA TYR A 38 1.34 4.25 -4.63
C TYR A 38 0.25 5.32 -4.60
N ALA A 39 0.28 6.27 -5.54
CA ALA A 39 -0.75 7.28 -5.70
C ALA A 39 -2.11 6.68 -6.05
N LYS A 40 -2.16 5.67 -6.92
CA LYS A 40 -3.40 4.95 -7.25
C LYS A 40 -3.96 4.17 -6.06
N VAL A 41 -3.10 3.55 -5.23
CA VAL A 41 -3.53 2.92 -3.98
C VAL A 41 -4.18 3.94 -3.06
N LEU A 42 -3.54 5.11 -2.87
CA LEU A 42 -4.09 6.20 -2.08
C LEU A 42 -5.41 6.73 -2.67
N GLN A 43 -5.47 6.98 -3.98
CA GLN A 43 -6.67 7.45 -4.67
C GLN A 43 -7.85 6.48 -4.47
N LYS A 44 -7.61 5.16 -4.59
CA LYS A 44 -8.62 4.14 -4.29
C LYS A 44 -9.06 4.18 -2.83
N GLY A 45 -8.12 4.36 -1.90
CA GLY A 45 -8.39 4.50 -0.46
C GLY A 45 -9.28 5.71 -0.17
N ILE A 46 -8.92 6.89 -0.69
CA ILE A 46 -9.72 8.12 -0.56
C ILE A 46 -11.14 7.89 -1.09
N LYS A 47 -11.25 7.39 -2.32
CA LYS A 47 -12.57 7.13 -2.93
C LYS A 47 -13.41 6.16 -2.11
N LYS A 48 -12.81 5.09 -1.58
CA LYS A 48 -13.50 4.09 -0.78
C LYS A 48 -14.04 4.65 0.54
N GLU A 49 -13.23 5.42 1.27
CA GLU A 49 -13.55 5.84 2.62
C GLU A 49 -14.30 7.18 2.67
N THR A 50 -14.17 8.02 1.63
CA THR A 50 -14.77 9.38 1.61
C THR A 50 -15.70 9.62 0.43
N GLY A 51 -15.66 8.79 -0.61
CA GLY A 51 -16.37 9.02 -1.87
C GLY A 51 -15.70 10.06 -2.80
N MET A 52 -14.66 10.76 -2.33
CA MET A 52 -13.96 11.78 -3.10
C MET A 52 -13.04 11.19 -4.16
N GLN A 53 -12.77 11.95 -5.21
CA GLN A 53 -11.83 11.54 -6.25
C GLN A 53 -10.75 12.60 -6.38
N TYR A 54 -9.49 12.20 -6.14
CA TYR A 54 -8.32 13.06 -6.22
C TYR A 54 -7.59 12.86 -7.54
N ASP A 55 -7.11 13.95 -8.12
CA ASP A 55 -6.22 13.91 -9.27
C ASP A 55 -4.77 13.63 -8.84
N ILE A 56 -4.02 12.93 -9.70
CA ILE A 56 -2.62 12.61 -9.47
C ILE A 56 -1.77 13.52 -10.34
N GLY A 57 -0.79 14.17 -9.76
CA GLY A 57 0.17 15.02 -10.46
C GLY A 57 1.56 14.96 -9.85
N TYR A 58 2.52 15.60 -10.51
CA TYR A 58 3.90 15.68 -10.04
C TYR A 58 4.20 17.05 -9.47
N GLY A 59 5.04 17.11 -8.46
CA GLY A 59 5.46 18.32 -7.77
C GLY A 59 6.97 18.39 -7.56
N VAL A 60 7.40 19.51 -6.99
CA VAL A 60 8.80 19.73 -6.63
C VAL A 60 9.01 19.25 -5.18
N PRO A 61 10.01 18.38 -4.93
CA PRO A 61 10.30 17.90 -3.56
C PRO A 61 10.45 19.05 -2.56
N GLY A 62 9.89 18.86 -1.35
CA GLY A 62 9.96 19.83 -0.28
C GLY A 62 9.12 21.10 -0.45
N ARG A 63 8.47 21.30 -1.59
CA ARG A 63 7.55 22.42 -1.79
C ARG A 63 6.27 22.21 -1.00
N LYS A 64 5.78 23.28 -0.37
CA LYS A 64 4.46 23.29 0.29
C LYS A 64 3.35 23.27 -0.76
N GLU A 65 2.43 22.33 -0.61
CA GLU A 65 1.30 22.12 -1.53
C GLU A 65 -0.01 22.11 -0.72
N THR A 66 -0.55 23.30 -0.45
CA THR A 66 -1.75 23.47 0.38
C THR A 66 -2.94 22.70 -0.22
N GLY A 67 -3.65 21.95 0.62
CA GLY A 67 -4.80 21.12 0.23
C GLY A 67 -4.44 19.87 -0.56
N ALA A 68 -3.15 19.52 -0.65
CA ALA A 68 -2.68 18.33 -1.33
C ALA A 68 -2.20 17.25 -0.34
N ILE A 69 -2.18 16.01 -0.83
CA ILE A 69 -1.46 14.90 -0.20
C ILE A 69 -0.17 14.69 -0.97
N VAL A 70 0.96 14.95 -0.33
CA VAL A 70 2.29 14.89 -0.95
C VAL A 70 2.96 13.56 -0.63
N LEU A 71 3.43 12.86 -1.65
CA LEU A 71 4.23 11.63 -1.54
C LEU A 71 5.64 11.91 -2.03
N GLU A 72 6.64 11.79 -1.17
CA GLU A 72 8.03 12.11 -1.52
C GLU A 72 9.05 11.15 -0.90
N LEU A 73 10.24 11.12 -1.50
CA LEU A 73 11.39 10.39 -0.97
C LEU A 73 12.23 11.30 -0.05
N ASP A 74 12.62 10.72 1.08
CA ASP A 74 13.61 11.29 2.00
C ASP A 74 14.74 10.27 2.18
N GLU A 75 15.76 10.33 1.33
CA GLU A 75 16.89 9.41 1.29
C GLU A 75 17.76 9.43 2.56
N THR A 76 17.49 10.33 3.49
CA THR A 76 18.16 10.34 4.80
C THR A 76 17.56 9.32 5.77
N ARG A 77 16.39 8.75 5.42
CA ARG A 77 15.71 7.72 6.17
C ARG A 77 16.19 6.33 5.78
N LYS A 78 15.98 5.38 6.69
CA LYS A 78 16.25 3.97 6.40
C LYS A 78 15.26 3.41 5.36
N SER A 79 15.64 2.33 4.70
CA SER A 79 14.72 1.54 3.88
C SER A 79 13.47 1.15 4.68
N GLN A 80 12.29 1.23 4.03
CA GLN A 80 10.97 0.95 4.60
C GLN A 80 10.52 1.89 5.74
N GLN A 81 11.34 2.84 6.17
CA GLN A 81 10.97 3.87 7.15
C GLN A 81 10.09 4.93 6.48
N TYR A 82 9.12 5.47 7.22
CA TYR A 82 8.33 6.61 6.76
C TYR A 82 7.96 7.56 7.88
N VAL A 83 7.62 8.78 7.49
CA VAL A 83 6.91 9.75 8.30
C VAL A 83 5.64 10.15 7.56
N LEU A 84 4.52 10.08 8.26
CA LEU A 84 3.25 10.67 7.86
C LEU A 84 3.00 11.89 8.75
N GLN A 85 2.85 13.04 8.14
CA GLN A 85 2.46 14.27 8.84
C GLN A 85 1.14 14.79 8.27
N VAL A 86 0.17 14.96 9.14
CA VAL A 86 -1.13 15.58 8.87
C VAL A 86 -1.16 16.89 9.62
N THR A 87 -1.32 18.00 8.90
CA THR A 87 -1.49 19.35 9.45
C THR A 87 -2.79 19.94 8.92
N GLU A 88 -3.22 21.08 9.42
CA GLU A 88 -4.39 21.79 8.89
C GLU A 88 -4.24 22.14 7.40
N GLU A 89 -3.02 22.34 6.90
CA GLU A 89 -2.75 22.85 5.56
C GLU A 89 -2.44 21.76 4.53
N GLU A 90 -1.75 20.69 4.91
CA GLU A 90 -1.33 19.63 3.99
C GLU A 90 -1.16 18.28 4.71
N ILE A 91 -1.20 17.22 3.92
CA ILE A 91 -0.78 15.88 4.33
C ILE A 91 0.49 15.53 3.58
N ARG A 92 1.53 15.10 4.29
CA ARG A 92 2.83 14.76 3.70
C ARG A 92 3.29 13.37 4.14
N ILE A 93 3.69 12.55 3.19
CA ILE A 93 4.26 11.22 3.41
C ILE A 93 5.67 11.22 2.86
N GLN A 94 6.65 10.99 3.73
CA GLN A 94 8.06 10.92 3.39
C GLN A 94 8.58 9.51 3.67
N GLY A 95 9.00 8.78 2.66
CA GLY A 95 9.57 7.45 2.79
C GLY A 95 11.06 7.41 2.50
N GLY A 96 11.82 6.56 3.19
CA GLY A 96 13.23 6.31 2.88
C GLY A 96 13.42 5.63 1.51
N ASP A 97 12.38 4.93 1.07
CA ASP A 97 12.26 4.30 -0.24
C ASP A 97 10.78 4.22 -0.65
N GLY A 98 10.52 3.63 -1.82
CA GLY A 98 9.15 3.45 -2.30
C GLY A 98 8.28 2.59 -1.37
N ALA A 99 8.86 1.58 -0.70
CA ALA A 99 8.14 0.77 0.27
C ALA A 99 7.73 1.59 1.49
N GLY A 100 8.63 2.46 2.00
CA GLY A 100 8.31 3.39 3.08
C GLY A 100 7.17 4.33 2.70
N VAL A 101 7.18 4.90 1.47
CA VAL A 101 6.07 5.73 0.98
C VAL A 101 4.76 4.94 0.97
N LEU A 102 4.76 3.71 0.44
CA LEU A 102 3.56 2.85 0.42
C LEU A 102 3.04 2.56 1.84
N TYR A 103 3.93 2.30 2.83
CA TYR A 103 3.49 2.06 4.20
C TYR A 103 2.89 3.31 4.86
N GLY A 104 3.39 4.49 4.53
CA GLY A 104 2.78 5.76 4.92
C GLY A 104 1.39 5.93 4.30
N VAL A 105 1.24 5.59 3.02
CA VAL A 105 -0.06 5.57 2.32
C VAL A 105 -1.04 4.63 3.02
N GLN A 106 -0.62 3.40 3.35
CA GLN A 106 -1.49 2.45 4.07
C GLN A 106 -1.91 2.96 5.45
N THR A 107 -0.99 3.63 6.16
CA THR A 107 -1.32 4.26 7.45
C THR A 107 -2.35 5.36 7.30
N LEU A 108 -2.23 6.22 6.26
CA LEU A 108 -3.22 7.25 5.95
C LEU A 108 -4.57 6.63 5.57
N CYS A 109 -4.58 5.53 4.80
CA CYS A 109 -5.82 4.80 4.49
C CYS A 109 -6.51 4.26 5.75
N GLN A 110 -5.74 3.76 6.73
CA GLN A 110 -6.30 3.33 8.02
C GLN A 110 -6.84 4.51 8.83
N MET A 111 -6.22 5.70 8.77
CA MET A 111 -6.78 6.90 9.38
C MET A 111 -8.10 7.29 8.73
N MET A 112 -8.17 7.33 7.40
CA MET A 112 -9.42 7.66 6.69
C MET A 112 -10.52 6.63 6.99
N HIS A 113 -10.18 5.37 7.17
CA HIS A 113 -11.16 4.34 7.59
C HIS A 113 -11.77 4.63 8.97
N GLU A 114 -10.98 5.17 9.90
CA GLU A 114 -11.44 5.48 11.28
C GLU A 114 -12.15 6.85 11.37
N TYR A 115 -11.67 7.85 10.65
CA TYR A 115 -12.08 9.26 10.80
C TYR A 115 -12.83 9.84 9.60
N GLY A 116 -12.89 9.13 8.47
CA GLY A 116 -13.47 9.66 7.24
C GLY A 116 -12.65 10.80 6.65
N ALA A 117 -13.33 11.90 6.29
CA ALA A 117 -12.72 13.05 5.62
C ALA A 117 -12.14 14.12 6.58
N LEU A 118 -12.36 14.01 7.89
CA LEU A 118 -11.84 14.95 8.89
C LEU A 118 -10.80 14.25 9.75
N LEU A 119 -9.53 14.44 9.41
CA LEU A 119 -8.41 13.75 10.02
C LEU A 119 -7.80 14.58 11.14
N PRO A 120 -7.54 14.01 12.34
CA PRO A 120 -6.81 14.72 13.38
C PRO A 120 -5.38 15.03 12.92
N ALA A 121 -4.88 16.22 13.27
CA ALA A 121 -3.50 16.59 13.00
C ALA A 121 -2.56 15.71 13.82
N VAL A 122 -1.59 15.08 13.14
CA VAL A 122 -0.71 14.07 13.73
C VAL A 122 0.60 13.97 12.98
N ARG A 123 1.66 13.61 13.70
CA ARG A 123 2.92 13.12 13.13
C ARG A 123 3.09 11.65 13.54
N ILE A 124 3.25 10.80 12.57
CA ILE A 124 3.49 9.36 12.75
C ILE A 124 4.86 9.05 12.15
N GLU A 125 5.71 8.39 12.92
CA GLU A 125 6.99 7.89 12.45
C GLU A 125 7.09 6.40 12.71
N ASP A 126 7.44 5.62 11.68
CA ASP A 126 7.42 4.17 11.77
C ASP A 126 8.46 3.53 10.85
N GLU A 127 8.95 2.39 11.28
CA GLU A 127 9.83 1.50 10.53
C GLU A 127 9.59 0.05 10.99
N PRO A 128 9.69 -0.95 10.11
CA PRO A 128 9.51 -2.32 10.52
C PRO A 128 10.69 -2.83 11.35
N ASP A 129 10.42 -3.68 12.35
CA ASP A 129 11.46 -4.39 13.10
C ASP A 129 12.04 -5.55 12.28
N LEU A 130 11.23 -6.15 11.40
CA LEU A 130 11.64 -7.21 10.49
C LEU A 130 11.52 -6.72 9.04
N PRO A 131 12.60 -6.74 8.25
CA PRO A 131 12.57 -6.26 6.87
C PRO A 131 11.71 -7.12 5.95
N VAL A 132 11.56 -8.41 6.24
CA VAL A 132 10.71 -9.36 5.50
C VAL A 132 9.56 -9.79 6.40
N ARG A 133 8.35 -9.61 5.89
CA ARG A 133 7.09 -9.94 6.56
C ARG A 133 6.21 -10.70 5.59
N GLY A 134 6.42 -12.02 5.60
CA GLY A 134 5.82 -12.93 4.64
C GLY A 134 4.49 -13.54 5.11
N TYR A 135 3.69 -13.91 4.14
CA TYR A 135 2.55 -14.79 4.30
C TYR A 135 2.77 -16.04 3.42
N TYR A 136 2.75 -17.20 4.06
CA TYR A 136 2.84 -18.48 3.39
C TYR A 136 1.43 -19.03 3.18
N LEU A 137 1.07 -19.28 1.93
CA LEU A 137 -0.26 -19.71 1.53
C LEU A 137 -0.19 -21.09 0.85
N ASP A 138 -0.90 -22.06 1.43
CA ASP A 138 -1.01 -23.41 0.85
C ASP A 138 -2.12 -23.40 -0.21
N GLU A 139 -1.71 -23.58 -1.47
CA GLU A 139 -2.59 -23.68 -2.65
C GLU A 139 -2.81 -25.15 -3.07
N THR A 140 -2.43 -26.11 -2.23
CA THR A 140 -2.48 -27.56 -2.58
C THR A 140 -3.56 -28.27 -1.81
N ARG A 141 -3.73 -27.95 -0.51
CA ARG A 141 -4.63 -28.70 0.38
C ARG A 141 -5.95 -28.00 0.56
N GLY A 142 -7.01 -28.68 0.12
CA GLY A 142 -8.39 -28.26 0.34
C GLY A 142 -8.94 -27.33 -0.73
N ARG A 143 -8.17 -26.40 -1.30
CA ARG A 143 -8.62 -25.54 -2.41
C ARG A 143 -7.45 -24.87 -3.13
N VAL A 144 -7.65 -24.57 -4.41
CA VAL A 144 -6.81 -23.68 -5.21
C VAL A 144 -7.54 -22.34 -5.32
N LEU A 145 -6.86 -21.24 -4.99
CA LEU A 145 -7.47 -19.92 -5.10
C LEU A 145 -7.39 -19.41 -6.53
N THR A 146 -8.42 -18.70 -6.95
CA THR A 146 -8.41 -18.03 -8.25
C THR A 146 -7.42 -16.86 -8.23
N LEU A 147 -6.88 -16.47 -9.39
CA LEU A 147 -6.03 -15.31 -9.54
C LEU A 147 -6.66 -14.03 -8.93
N SER A 148 -7.96 -13.82 -9.14
CA SER A 148 -8.66 -12.66 -8.60
C SER A 148 -8.67 -12.64 -7.06
N TYR A 149 -8.76 -13.82 -6.44
CA TYR A 149 -8.70 -13.91 -4.98
C TYR A 149 -7.26 -13.74 -4.46
N LEU A 150 -6.26 -14.28 -5.16
CA LEU A 150 -4.84 -14.07 -4.84
C LEU A 150 -4.47 -12.57 -4.88
N LYS A 151 -4.99 -11.81 -5.85
CA LYS A 151 -4.85 -10.35 -5.86
C LYS A 151 -5.50 -9.67 -4.66
N GLN A 152 -6.66 -10.14 -4.21
CA GLN A 152 -7.28 -9.65 -2.97
C GLN A 152 -6.44 -9.98 -1.72
N VAL A 153 -5.78 -11.14 -1.71
CA VAL A 153 -4.81 -11.49 -0.64
C VAL A 153 -3.65 -10.50 -0.66
N ALA A 154 -3.06 -10.22 -1.82
CA ALA A 154 -1.98 -9.24 -1.97
C ALA A 154 -2.42 -7.84 -1.50
N ASP A 155 -3.61 -7.38 -1.88
CA ASP A 155 -4.16 -6.09 -1.41
C ASP A 155 -4.28 -6.02 0.13
N ARG A 156 -4.76 -7.12 0.76
CA ARG A 156 -4.85 -7.19 2.22
C ARG A 156 -3.47 -7.22 2.88
N MET A 157 -2.54 -7.96 2.29
CA MET A 157 -1.14 -8.00 2.75
C MET A 157 -0.53 -6.60 2.71
N ALA A 158 -0.66 -5.89 1.58
CA ALA A 158 -0.19 -4.51 1.43
C ALA A 158 -0.82 -3.59 2.48
N TYR A 159 -2.15 -3.68 2.71
CA TYR A 159 -2.85 -2.88 3.71
C TYR A 159 -2.29 -3.06 5.13
N TYR A 160 -1.84 -4.27 5.47
CA TYR A 160 -1.20 -4.59 6.75
C TYR A 160 0.34 -4.57 6.68
N LYS A 161 0.92 -4.01 5.61
CA LYS A 161 2.36 -3.81 5.43
C LYS A 161 3.18 -5.12 5.39
N LEU A 162 2.56 -6.25 5.00
CA LEU A 162 3.31 -7.45 4.63
C LEU A 162 3.88 -7.27 3.22
N ASN A 163 5.05 -7.86 2.95
CA ASN A 163 5.80 -7.60 1.73
C ASN A 163 6.34 -8.85 1.02
N GLN A 164 5.89 -10.03 1.42
CA GLN A 164 6.24 -11.27 0.74
C GLN A 164 5.06 -12.24 0.74
N LEU A 165 4.57 -12.62 -0.43
CA LEU A 165 3.62 -13.71 -0.60
C LEU A 165 4.37 -14.94 -1.10
N GLN A 166 4.25 -16.06 -0.39
CA GLN A 166 4.82 -17.33 -0.79
C GLN A 166 3.70 -18.35 -1.00
N LEU A 167 3.56 -18.84 -2.22
CA LEU A 167 2.61 -19.90 -2.56
C LEU A 167 3.30 -21.26 -2.43
N TYR A 168 2.66 -22.17 -1.70
CA TYR A 168 3.05 -23.57 -1.71
C TYR A 168 2.18 -24.30 -2.74
N VAL A 169 2.83 -24.88 -3.75
CA VAL A 169 2.19 -25.59 -4.84
C VAL A 169 2.81 -26.97 -5.04
N GLU A 170 1.98 -27.95 -5.37
CA GLU A 170 2.37 -29.30 -5.78
C GLU A 170 1.73 -29.59 -7.15
N HIS A 171 0.62 -30.34 -7.17
CA HIS A 171 -0.17 -30.66 -8.36
C HIS A 171 -1.07 -29.48 -8.85
N THR A 172 -1.08 -28.40 -8.12
CA THR A 172 -1.94 -27.21 -8.37
C THR A 172 -1.26 -26.14 -9.22
N TYR A 173 -0.18 -26.48 -9.88
CA TYR A 173 0.44 -25.67 -10.93
C TYR A 173 0.58 -26.50 -12.21
N LEU A 174 0.32 -25.85 -13.35
CA LEU A 174 0.32 -26.48 -14.67
C LEU A 174 1.75 -26.76 -15.16
N PHE A 175 2.39 -27.78 -14.60
CA PHE A 175 3.70 -28.22 -15.03
C PHE A 175 3.67 -28.86 -16.40
N SER A 176 4.46 -28.35 -17.35
CA SER A 176 4.59 -28.92 -18.68
C SER A 176 5.09 -30.38 -18.62
N GLY A 177 4.42 -31.26 -19.35
CA GLY A 177 4.79 -32.68 -19.42
C GLY A 177 4.36 -33.53 -18.22
N LEU A 178 3.67 -32.98 -17.22
CA LEU A 178 3.20 -33.68 -16.04
C LEU A 178 1.67 -33.69 -15.90
N SER A 179 0.93 -33.85 -17.02
CA SER A 179 -0.52 -33.77 -17.05
C SER A 179 -1.24 -34.76 -16.14
N GLU A 180 -0.62 -35.88 -15.81
CA GLU A 180 -1.16 -36.85 -14.87
C GLU A 180 -1.34 -36.29 -13.46
N MET A 181 -0.53 -35.28 -13.07
CA MET A 181 -0.55 -34.70 -11.74
C MET A 181 -1.71 -33.73 -11.53
N TRP A 182 -2.13 -33.01 -12.58
CA TRP A 182 -3.10 -31.91 -12.48
C TRP A 182 -4.37 -32.09 -13.32
N ARG A 183 -4.55 -33.27 -13.95
CA ARG A 183 -5.64 -33.54 -14.91
C ARG A 183 -7.03 -33.27 -14.35
N ASP A 184 -7.27 -33.61 -13.09
CA ASP A 184 -8.58 -33.51 -12.44
C ASP A 184 -8.68 -32.30 -11.50
N GLU A 185 -7.74 -31.35 -11.63
CA GLU A 185 -7.63 -30.17 -10.78
C GLU A 185 -7.79 -28.87 -11.60
N THR A 186 -7.81 -27.73 -10.94
CA THR A 186 -7.80 -26.41 -11.55
C THR A 186 -6.47 -25.69 -11.25
N PRO A 187 -5.36 -26.12 -11.89
CA PRO A 187 -4.03 -25.62 -11.55
C PRO A 187 -3.84 -24.17 -11.98
N LEU A 188 -3.02 -23.44 -11.24
CA LEU A 188 -2.56 -22.13 -11.65
C LEU A 188 -1.65 -22.24 -12.87
N THR A 189 -1.85 -21.36 -13.84
CA THR A 189 -1.04 -21.28 -15.06
C THR A 189 0.18 -20.39 -14.87
N ALA A 190 1.17 -20.53 -15.77
CA ALA A 190 2.34 -19.66 -15.78
C ALA A 190 1.98 -18.18 -16.06
N GLU A 191 0.92 -17.94 -16.87
CA GLU A 191 0.40 -16.62 -17.14
C GLU A 191 -0.19 -16.00 -15.88
N GLU A 192 -1.01 -16.75 -15.14
CA GLU A 192 -1.61 -16.27 -13.89
C GLU A 192 -0.56 -15.94 -12.83
N ILE A 193 0.49 -16.75 -12.71
CA ILE A 193 1.60 -16.48 -11.77
C ILE A 193 2.36 -15.21 -12.18
N ARG A 194 2.67 -15.01 -13.48
CA ARG A 194 3.32 -13.77 -13.94
C ARG A 194 2.44 -12.55 -13.75
N GLU A 195 1.12 -12.70 -13.96
CA GLU A 195 0.17 -11.61 -13.74
C GLU A 195 0.07 -11.26 -12.25
N LEU A 196 0.11 -12.26 -11.36
CA LEU A 196 0.15 -12.02 -9.91
C LEU A 196 1.45 -11.34 -9.49
N ASP A 197 2.59 -11.80 -9.99
CA ASP A 197 3.91 -11.21 -9.71
C ASP A 197 3.98 -9.75 -10.14
N ALA A 198 3.48 -9.44 -11.33
CA ALA A 198 3.39 -8.06 -11.84
C ALA A 198 2.38 -7.19 -11.06
N TYR A 199 1.41 -7.82 -10.40
CA TYR A 199 0.42 -7.13 -9.56
C TYR A 199 1.00 -6.76 -8.19
N CYS A 200 1.88 -7.58 -7.63
CA CYS A 200 2.51 -7.39 -6.32
C CYS A 200 3.64 -6.36 -6.35
#